data_bafba62a6e87478725fc9788df390899
#
_entry.id   bafba62a6e87478725fc9788df390899
#
_cell.length_a   1.000
_cell.length_b   1.000
_cell.length_c   1.000
_cell.angle_alpha   90.00
_cell.angle_beta   90.00
_cell.angle_gamma   90.00
#
_symmetry.space_group_name_H-M   'P 1'
#
loop_
_entity.id
_entity.type
_entity.pdbx_description
1 polymer ?
#
loop_
_entity_poly.entity_id
_entity_poly.type
_entity_poly.pdbx_seq_one_letter_code
_entity_poly.pdbx_strand_id
1 'polypeptide(L)'
;MVHSLPMSLTALLLVNPVLTIGFILLFIGSLISMSLNWREKASVRRHRRYRHTAERLLRKLPTLAGDAQRVSYLRRVNPYVFEELLLLAMERQGLQVIRNASYSGDSGLDGQVFIEGQRWLIQAKRYSRAIDPAHVAEFSALLIQHRCGGLFIHTGRTGAKSKQHAISSHSNIFPLYIISGQRLIALLAGNPDWIRKNQ
;
A
#
# COMPACT_ATOMS: atom_id res chain seq x y z
N MET A 1 -66.55 -31.27 6.24
CA MET A 1 -65.10 -31.21 5.90
C MET A 1 -64.73 -29.75 5.67
N VAL A 2 -64.12 -29.12 6.64
CA VAL A 2 -63.62 -27.72 6.50
C VAL A 2 -62.20 -27.80 5.93
N HIS A 3 -62.05 -27.46 4.67
CA HIS A 3 -60.73 -27.30 4.07
C HIS A 3 -60.07 -26.05 4.66
N SER A 4 -59.11 -26.26 5.54
CA SER A 4 -58.22 -25.20 5.98
C SER A 4 -57.30 -24.79 4.79
N LEU A 5 -57.53 -23.60 4.24
CA LEU A 5 -56.66 -22.99 3.24
C LEU A 5 -55.25 -22.84 3.84
N PRO A 6 -54.19 -23.18 3.12
CA PRO A 6 -52.82 -22.97 3.59
C PRO A 6 -52.59 -21.47 3.81
N MET A 7 -52.28 -21.09 5.03
CA MET A 7 -51.90 -19.71 5.36
C MET A 7 -50.71 -19.30 4.48
N SER A 8 -50.84 -18.19 3.78
CA SER A 8 -49.75 -17.67 3.00
C SER A 8 -48.56 -17.29 3.91
N LEU A 9 -47.34 -17.41 3.41
CA LEU A 9 -46.13 -17.07 4.17
C LEU A 9 -46.20 -15.65 4.74
N THR A 10 -46.84 -14.73 4.06
CA THR A 10 -47.12 -13.36 4.50
C THR A 10 -48.06 -13.28 5.69
N ALA A 11 -49.09 -14.12 5.76
CA ALA A 11 -50.01 -14.17 6.88
C ALA A 11 -49.33 -14.77 8.13
N LEU A 12 -48.44 -15.76 7.96
CA LEU A 12 -47.69 -16.37 9.05
C LEU A 12 -46.67 -15.36 9.66
N LEU A 13 -46.04 -14.53 8.85
CA LEU A 13 -45.12 -13.48 9.28
C LEU A 13 -45.84 -12.36 10.06
N LEU A 14 -47.06 -11.96 9.64
CA LEU A 14 -47.83 -10.91 10.29
C LEU A 14 -48.40 -11.33 11.66
N VAL A 15 -48.60 -12.62 11.88
CA VAL A 15 -49.17 -13.16 13.15
C VAL A 15 -48.07 -13.46 14.17
N ASN A 16 -46.81 -13.68 13.75
CA ASN A 16 -45.75 -14.05 14.68
C ASN A 16 -44.57 -13.03 14.63
N PRO A 17 -44.51 -12.09 15.60
CA PRO A 17 -43.52 -11.03 15.63
C PRO A 17 -42.07 -11.56 15.70
N VAL A 18 -41.84 -12.73 16.28
CA VAL A 18 -40.51 -13.35 16.39
C VAL A 18 -40.01 -13.78 15.01
N LEU A 19 -40.88 -14.38 14.19
CA LEU A 19 -40.51 -14.75 12.81
C LEU A 19 -40.25 -13.52 11.95
N THR A 20 -41.03 -12.47 12.11
CA THR A 20 -40.82 -11.20 11.36
C THR A 20 -39.47 -10.57 11.70
N ILE A 21 -39.12 -10.49 13.00
CA ILE A 21 -37.81 -9.98 13.46
C ILE A 21 -36.67 -10.86 12.88
N GLY A 22 -36.81 -12.18 12.94
CA GLY A 22 -35.83 -13.12 12.39
C GLY A 22 -35.57 -12.91 10.91
N PHE A 23 -36.62 -12.73 10.09
CA PHE A 23 -36.49 -12.43 8.66
C PHE A 23 -35.81 -11.08 8.39
N ILE A 24 -36.15 -10.04 9.16
CA ILE A 24 -35.52 -8.72 9.05
C ILE A 24 -34.02 -8.81 9.35
N LEU A 25 -33.62 -9.50 10.41
CA LEU A 25 -32.21 -9.68 10.77
C LEU A 25 -31.44 -10.46 9.72
N LEU A 26 -32.00 -11.53 9.15
CA LEU A 26 -31.41 -12.28 8.05
C LEU A 26 -31.26 -11.44 6.78
N PHE A 27 -32.25 -10.62 6.46
CA PHE A 27 -32.20 -9.72 5.30
C PHE A 27 -31.11 -8.65 5.47
N ILE A 28 -31.05 -8.02 6.65
CA ILE A 28 -30.00 -7.03 6.98
C ILE A 28 -28.62 -7.68 6.94
N GLY A 29 -28.45 -8.87 7.53
CA GLY A 29 -27.19 -9.63 7.48
C GLY A 29 -26.76 -9.96 6.04
N SER A 30 -27.70 -10.34 5.17
CA SER A 30 -27.45 -10.58 3.77
C SER A 30 -26.99 -9.32 3.02
N LEU A 31 -27.64 -8.17 3.27
CA LEU A 31 -27.24 -6.89 2.68
C LEU A 31 -25.85 -6.44 3.12
N ILE A 32 -25.52 -6.62 4.40
CA ILE A 32 -24.18 -6.32 4.94
C ILE A 32 -23.14 -7.22 4.29
N SER A 33 -23.36 -8.52 4.22
CA SER A 33 -22.46 -9.50 3.57
C SER A 33 -22.24 -9.17 2.10
N MET A 34 -23.31 -8.84 1.38
CA MET A 34 -23.21 -8.44 -0.03
C MET A 34 -22.41 -7.15 -0.19
N SER A 35 -22.63 -6.15 0.66
CA SER A 35 -21.86 -4.88 0.66
C SER A 35 -20.38 -5.10 0.90
N LEU A 36 -20.01 -5.95 1.86
CA LEU A 36 -18.62 -6.29 2.16
C LEU A 36 -17.95 -7.00 0.98
N ASN A 37 -18.61 -7.98 0.38
CA ASN A 37 -18.10 -8.69 -0.81
C ASN A 37 -17.93 -7.75 -2.03
N TRP A 38 -18.82 -6.79 -2.20
CA TRP A 38 -18.67 -5.78 -3.26
C TRP A 38 -17.47 -4.85 -3.03
N ARG A 39 -17.19 -4.48 -1.78
CA ARG A 39 -16.00 -3.67 -1.42
C ARG A 39 -14.71 -4.41 -1.73
N GLU A 40 -14.59 -5.68 -1.37
CA GLU A 40 -13.43 -6.51 -1.70
C GLU A 40 -13.20 -6.60 -3.22
N LYS A 41 -14.24 -6.93 -3.99
CA LYS A 41 -14.15 -6.98 -5.46
C LYS A 41 -13.72 -5.64 -6.07
N ALA A 42 -14.16 -4.52 -5.51
CA ALA A 42 -13.77 -3.19 -5.98
C ALA A 42 -12.31 -2.87 -5.62
N SER A 43 -11.82 -3.28 -4.45
CA SER A 43 -10.42 -3.15 -4.06
C SER A 43 -9.51 -3.95 -4.98
N VAL A 44 -9.79 -5.23 -5.21
CA VAL A 44 -9.02 -6.10 -6.10
C VAL A 44 -8.94 -5.52 -7.53
N ARG A 45 -10.07 -5.01 -8.07
CA ARG A 45 -10.07 -4.37 -9.39
C ARG A 45 -9.21 -3.11 -9.43
N ARG A 46 -9.19 -2.31 -8.35
CA ARG A 46 -8.32 -1.12 -8.24
C ARG A 46 -6.86 -1.50 -8.21
N HIS A 47 -6.45 -2.47 -7.37
CA HIS A 47 -5.08 -3.00 -7.33
C HIS A 47 -4.62 -3.47 -8.71
N ARG A 48 -5.42 -4.28 -9.39
CA ARG A 48 -5.11 -4.75 -10.75
C ARG A 48 -4.90 -3.59 -11.73
N ARG A 49 -5.74 -2.56 -11.68
CA ARG A 49 -5.61 -1.37 -12.53
C ARG A 49 -4.32 -0.59 -12.25
N TYR A 50 -3.99 -0.37 -10.98
CA TYR A 50 -2.77 0.33 -10.58
C TYR A 50 -1.53 -0.46 -10.98
N ARG A 51 -1.53 -1.78 -10.78
CA ARG A 51 -0.45 -2.67 -11.20
C ARG A 51 -0.21 -2.61 -12.72
N HIS A 52 -1.25 -2.72 -13.54
CA HIS A 52 -1.12 -2.57 -15.00
C HIS A 52 -0.58 -1.19 -15.42
N THR A 53 -0.97 -0.15 -14.70
CA THR A 53 -0.44 1.20 -14.95
C THR A 53 1.03 1.27 -14.54
N ALA A 54 1.42 0.71 -13.40
CA ALA A 54 2.81 0.62 -12.94
C ALA A 54 3.68 -0.16 -13.94
N GLU A 55 3.20 -1.29 -14.49
CA GLU A 55 3.90 -2.06 -15.52
C GLU A 55 4.18 -1.24 -16.79
N ARG A 56 3.21 -0.46 -17.24
CA ARG A 56 3.40 0.46 -18.39
C ARG A 56 4.42 1.56 -18.06
N LEU A 57 4.39 2.08 -16.84
CA LEU A 57 5.34 3.11 -16.42
C LEU A 57 6.76 2.59 -16.34
N LEU A 58 6.99 1.38 -15.81
CA LEU A 58 8.33 0.78 -15.79
C LEU A 58 8.93 0.64 -17.20
N ARG A 59 8.10 0.36 -18.22
CA ARG A 59 8.55 0.34 -19.62
C ARG A 59 8.79 1.73 -20.19
N LYS A 60 8.05 2.73 -19.74
CA LYS A 60 8.14 4.11 -20.23
C LYS A 60 9.32 4.88 -19.61
N LEU A 61 9.63 4.66 -18.33
CA LEU A 61 10.65 5.44 -17.63
C LEU A 61 12.02 5.44 -18.33
N PRO A 62 12.54 4.32 -18.86
CA PRO A 62 13.82 4.32 -19.58
C PRO A 62 13.83 5.19 -20.84
N THR A 63 12.67 5.43 -21.48
CA THR A 63 12.58 6.25 -22.70
C THR A 63 12.65 7.75 -22.43
N LEU A 64 12.57 8.19 -21.18
CA LEU A 64 12.66 9.58 -20.80
C LEU A 64 14.13 10.03 -20.73
N ALA A 65 14.40 11.26 -21.23
CA ALA A 65 15.73 11.82 -21.29
C ALA A 65 16.27 12.22 -19.92
N GLY A 66 16.99 11.32 -19.27
CA GLY A 66 17.71 11.59 -18.04
C GLY A 66 16.87 11.52 -16.75
N ASP A 67 17.59 11.44 -15.62
CA ASP A 67 16.99 11.16 -14.30
C ASP A 67 16.12 12.29 -13.78
N ALA A 68 16.48 13.54 -14.07
CA ALA A 68 15.67 14.70 -13.67
C ALA A 68 14.25 14.64 -14.27
N GLN A 69 14.15 14.26 -15.55
CA GLN A 69 12.87 14.12 -16.23
C GLN A 69 12.07 12.93 -15.68
N ARG A 70 12.74 11.80 -15.41
CA ARG A 70 12.14 10.61 -14.79
C ARG A 70 11.56 10.93 -13.43
N VAL A 71 12.31 11.59 -12.55
CA VAL A 71 11.84 12.01 -11.22
C VAL A 71 10.70 13.02 -11.34
N SER A 72 10.80 14.01 -12.24
CA SER A 72 9.72 14.98 -12.49
C SER A 72 8.43 14.29 -12.95
N TYR A 73 8.53 13.27 -13.78
CA TYR A 73 7.40 12.46 -14.22
C TYR A 73 6.78 11.70 -13.05
N LEU A 74 7.59 11.04 -12.21
CA LEU A 74 7.13 10.28 -11.03
C LEU A 74 6.36 11.15 -10.03
N ARG A 75 6.70 12.43 -9.89
CA ARG A 75 5.98 13.39 -9.02
C ARG A 75 4.53 13.60 -9.44
N ARG A 76 4.16 13.35 -10.70
CA ARG A 76 2.81 13.53 -11.25
C ARG A 76 1.99 12.25 -11.29
N VAL A 77 2.63 11.09 -11.07
CA VAL A 77 1.96 9.78 -11.07
C VAL A 77 0.99 9.70 -9.89
N ASN A 78 -0.13 8.99 -10.05
CA ASN A 78 -1.05 8.71 -8.93
C ASN A 78 -0.29 8.05 -7.76
N PRO A 79 -0.54 8.41 -6.46
CA PRO A 79 0.16 7.84 -5.30
C PRO A 79 0.16 6.31 -5.30
N TYR A 80 -0.98 5.71 -5.45
CA TYR A 80 -1.15 4.23 -5.44
C TYR A 80 -0.43 3.54 -6.60
N VAL A 81 -0.35 4.21 -7.76
CA VAL A 81 0.45 3.72 -8.89
C VAL A 81 1.94 3.82 -8.58
N PHE A 82 2.38 4.86 -7.86
CA PHE A 82 3.76 5.00 -7.44
C PHE A 82 4.17 3.91 -6.43
N GLU A 83 3.32 3.61 -5.45
CA GLU A 83 3.49 2.50 -4.51
C GLU A 83 3.62 1.16 -5.27
N GLU A 84 2.67 0.83 -6.14
CA GLU A 84 2.72 -0.39 -6.96
C GLU A 84 3.93 -0.45 -7.88
N LEU A 85 4.38 0.69 -8.40
CA LEU A 85 5.58 0.79 -9.24
C LEU A 85 6.84 0.34 -8.49
N LEU A 86 6.98 0.78 -7.22
CA LEU A 86 8.11 0.42 -6.36
C LEU A 86 8.08 -1.07 -6.02
N LEU A 87 6.93 -1.57 -5.59
CA LEU A 87 6.74 -2.97 -5.23
C LEU A 87 7.00 -3.90 -6.42
N LEU A 88 6.49 -3.53 -7.60
CA LEU A 88 6.73 -4.28 -8.84
C LEU A 88 8.20 -4.25 -9.28
N ALA A 89 8.91 -3.12 -9.09
CA ALA A 89 10.33 -3.03 -9.39
C ALA A 89 11.17 -3.94 -8.48
N MET A 90 10.79 -4.07 -7.21
CA MET A 90 11.43 -4.99 -6.26
C MET A 90 11.14 -6.45 -6.61
N GLU A 91 9.89 -6.79 -6.95
CA GLU A 91 9.53 -8.15 -7.41
C GLU A 91 10.32 -8.57 -8.65
N ARG A 92 10.52 -7.66 -9.62
CA ARG A 92 11.30 -7.95 -10.82
C ARG A 92 12.78 -8.18 -10.55
N GLN A 93 13.28 -7.74 -9.41
CA GLN A 93 14.62 -8.03 -8.91
C GLN A 93 14.70 -9.32 -8.08
N GLY A 94 13.60 -10.10 -8.01
CA GLY A 94 13.54 -11.36 -7.28
C GLY A 94 13.29 -11.21 -5.79
N LEU A 95 12.94 -10.00 -5.30
CA LEU A 95 12.63 -9.80 -3.89
C LEU A 95 11.19 -10.24 -3.60
N GLN A 96 11.00 -10.90 -2.46
CA GLN A 96 9.67 -11.22 -1.96
C GLN A 96 9.00 -9.95 -1.43
N VAL A 97 7.81 -9.62 -1.95
CA VAL A 97 7.04 -8.42 -1.62
C VAL A 97 5.67 -8.80 -1.08
N ILE A 98 5.25 -8.13 -0.02
CA ILE A 98 3.88 -8.21 0.51
C ILE A 98 3.21 -6.86 0.31
N ARG A 99 2.11 -6.86 -0.45
CA ARG A 99 1.24 -5.70 -0.66
C ARG A 99 0.23 -5.58 0.46
N ASN A 100 -0.15 -4.37 0.81
CA ASN A 100 -1.26 -4.15 1.72
C ASN A 100 -2.59 -4.55 1.07
N ALA A 101 -3.49 -5.14 1.83
CA ALA A 101 -4.83 -5.53 1.37
C ALA A 101 -5.70 -4.31 1.02
N SER A 102 -5.42 -3.15 1.64
CA SER A 102 -6.12 -1.88 1.46
C SER A 102 -5.14 -0.72 1.31
N TYR A 103 -5.49 0.27 0.49
CA TYR A 103 -4.73 1.53 0.34
C TYR A 103 -5.03 2.56 1.43
N SER A 104 -5.92 2.27 2.37
CA SER A 104 -6.31 3.19 3.44
C SER A 104 -6.35 2.46 4.77
N GLY A 105 -5.75 3.05 5.80
CA GLY A 105 -5.87 2.58 7.18
C GLY A 105 -4.64 1.94 7.81
N ASP A 106 -3.56 1.67 7.06
CA ASP A 106 -2.40 0.94 7.58
C ASP A 106 -1.27 1.86 8.08
N SER A 107 -1.60 2.86 8.91
CA SER A 107 -0.60 3.74 9.57
C SER A 107 0.44 4.37 8.61
N GLY A 108 0.09 4.54 7.32
CA GLY A 108 0.97 5.09 6.28
C GLY A 108 2.03 4.13 5.74
N LEU A 109 1.90 2.83 5.98
CA LEU A 109 2.73 1.79 5.35
C LEU A 109 2.17 1.44 3.98
N ASP A 110 3.04 1.31 2.98
CA ASP A 110 2.66 1.09 1.58
C ASP A 110 3.01 -0.33 1.10
N GLY A 111 3.65 -1.12 1.95
CA GLY A 111 4.01 -2.51 1.68
C GLY A 111 5.18 -3.00 2.50
N GLN A 112 5.59 -4.23 2.22
CA GLN A 112 6.73 -4.87 2.87
C GLN A 112 7.58 -5.59 1.83
N VAL A 113 8.88 -5.68 2.08
CA VAL A 113 9.82 -6.44 1.25
C VAL A 113 10.75 -7.24 2.14
N PHE A 114 11.17 -8.42 1.66
CA PHE A 114 12.18 -9.23 2.32
C PHE A 114 13.52 -9.08 1.59
N ILE A 115 14.54 -8.66 2.31
CA ILE A 115 15.91 -8.46 1.83
C ILE A 115 16.81 -9.31 2.69
N GLU A 116 17.53 -10.25 2.09
CA GLU A 116 18.38 -11.22 2.80
C GLU A 116 17.62 -11.97 3.93
N GLY A 117 16.36 -12.30 3.68
CA GLY A 117 15.48 -12.98 4.64
C GLY A 117 14.92 -12.08 5.75
N GLN A 118 15.33 -10.83 5.83
CA GLN A 118 14.83 -9.87 6.81
C GLN A 118 13.68 -9.04 6.27
N ARG A 119 12.67 -8.80 7.11
CA ARG A 119 11.50 -7.99 6.79
C ARG A 119 11.84 -6.50 6.86
N TRP A 120 11.45 -5.76 5.82
CA TRP A 120 11.55 -4.32 5.72
C TRP A 120 10.20 -3.71 5.40
N LEU A 121 9.81 -2.67 6.13
CA LEU A 121 8.62 -1.89 5.83
C LEU A 121 8.92 -0.84 4.77
N ILE A 122 7.92 -0.51 3.96
CA ILE A 122 8.04 0.49 2.90
C ILE A 122 7.07 1.62 3.19
N GLN A 123 7.58 2.86 3.14
CA GLN A 123 6.78 4.07 3.06
C GLN A 123 7.20 4.86 1.83
N ALA A 124 6.25 5.14 0.94
CA ALA A 124 6.43 5.83 -0.33
C ALA A 124 5.76 7.19 -0.32
N LYS A 125 6.50 8.24 -0.60
CA LYS A 125 5.96 9.61 -0.59
C LYS A 125 6.38 10.35 -1.86
N ARG A 126 5.41 10.99 -2.54
CA ARG A 126 5.70 11.88 -3.67
C ARG A 126 5.81 13.31 -3.17
N TYR A 127 7.01 13.86 -3.23
CA TYR A 127 7.28 15.26 -2.89
C TYR A 127 7.78 16.02 -4.11
N SER A 128 7.35 17.27 -4.27
CA SER A 128 7.90 18.21 -5.24
C SER A 128 9.08 19.02 -4.67
N ARG A 129 9.16 19.13 -3.35
CA ARG A 129 10.17 19.89 -2.59
C ARG A 129 10.96 18.96 -1.66
N ALA A 130 11.62 19.52 -0.66
CA ALA A 130 12.26 18.74 0.39
C ALA A 130 11.21 17.97 1.21
N ILE A 131 11.59 16.79 1.68
CA ILE A 131 10.75 16.00 2.57
C ILE A 131 10.71 16.63 3.96
N ASP A 132 9.59 16.45 4.66
CA ASP A 132 9.45 16.85 6.04
C ASP A 132 10.23 15.86 6.93
N PRO A 133 11.17 16.34 7.78
CA PRO A 133 11.87 15.49 8.75
C PRO A 133 10.93 14.76 9.72
N ALA A 134 9.77 15.37 10.05
CA ALA A 134 8.77 14.76 10.92
C ALA A 134 8.26 13.42 10.35
N HIS A 135 8.01 13.32 9.04
CA HIS A 135 7.58 12.07 8.43
C HIS A 135 8.65 10.97 8.51
N VAL A 136 9.93 11.34 8.46
CA VAL A 136 11.03 10.37 8.64
C VAL A 136 11.09 9.88 10.09
N ALA A 137 10.89 10.79 11.05
CA ALA A 137 10.86 10.46 12.47
C ALA A 137 9.66 9.56 12.82
N GLU A 138 8.46 9.88 12.32
CA GLU A 138 7.25 9.06 12.47
C GLU A 138 7.46 7.65 11.93
N PHE A 139 8.04 7.54 10.72
CA PHE A 139 8.32 6.23 10.14
C PHE A 139 9.37 5.47 10.96
N SER A 140 10.40 6.15 11.47
CA SER A 140 11.39 5.53 12.37
C SER A 140 10.74 4.96 13.64
N ALA A 141 9.78 5.66 14.23
CA ALA A 141 9.03 5.17 15.39
C ALA A 141 8.23 3.90 15.06
N LEU A 142 7.61 3.83 13.86
CA LEU A 142 6.93 2.62 13.40
C LEU A 142 7.89 1.44 13.23
N LEU A 143 9.12 1.66 12.75
CA LEU A 143 10.11 0.59 12.61
C LEU A 143 10.48 -0.03 13.96
N ILE A 144 10.60 0.79 15.00
CA ILE A 144 10.87 0.33 16.38
C ILE A 144 9.68 -0.52 16.87
N GLN A 145 8.44 -0.05 16.66
CA GLN A 145 7.23 -0.78 17.03
C GLN A 145 7.12 -2.13 16.33
N HIS A 146 7.46 -2.17 15.03
CA HIS A 146 7.38 -3.38 14.20
C HIS A 146 8.64 -4.26 14.27
N ARG A 147 9.68 -3.83 14.97
CA ARG A 147 10.97 -4.52 15.15
C ARG A 147 11.59 -4.96 13.83
N CYS A 148 11.67 -4.06 12.85
CA CYS A 148 12.24 -4.35 11.53
C CYS A 148 12.83 -3.11 10.87
N GLY A 149 13.63 -3.31 9.82
CA GLY A 149 14.17 -2.24 9.00
C GLY A 149 13.10 -1.54 8.14
N GLY A 150 13.44 -0.38 7.57
CA GLY A 150 12.52 0.36 6.74
C GLY A 150 13.15 1.09 5.56
N LEU A 151 12.36 1.20 4.48
CA LEU A 151 12.67 1.95 3.27
C LEU A 151 11.73 3.15 3.16
N PHE A 152 12.25 4.36 3.35
CA PHE A 152 11.54 5.60 3.10
C PHE A 152 11.84 6.08 1.68
N ILE A 153 10.93 5.87 0.76
CA ILE A 153 11.14 6.09 -0.68
C ILE A 153 10.40 7.34 -1.13
N HIS A 154 11.10 8.29 -1.76
CA HIS A 154 10.46 9.54 -2.17
C HIS A 154 11.03 10.19 -3.42
N THR A 155 10.25 11.10 -4.04
CA THR A 155 10.62 11.85 -5.24
C THR A 155 11.15 13.26 -4.94
N GLY A 156 11.22 13.67 -3.68
CA GLY A 156 11.66 15.00 -3.24
C GLY A 156 13.17 15.10 -3.08
N ARG A 157 13.60 16.14 -2.36
CA ARG A 157 14.99 16.30 -1.91
C ARG A 157 15.10 15.87 -0.44
N THR A 158 16.20 15.20 -0.10
CA THR A 158 16.50 14.82 1.29
C THR A 158 17.31 15.94 1.94
N GLY A 159 16.73 16.63 2.92
CA GLY A 159 17.41 17.67 3.70
C GLY A 159 18.34 17.08 4.76
N ALA A 160 19.22 17.95 5.35
CA ALA A 160 20.19 17.54 6.36
C ALA A 160 19.51 16.92 7.60
N LYS A 161 18.44 17.52 8.12
CA LYS A 161 17.68 16.99 9.27
C LYS A 161 17.11 15.59 9.00
N SER A 162 16.54 15.36 7.82
CA SER A 162 16.02 14.04 7.43
C SER A 162 17.12 12.99 7.32
N LYS A 163 18.30 13.36 6.78
CA LYS A 163 19.49 12.49 6.78
C LYS A 163 19.94 12.14 8.19
N GLN A 164 19.99 13.13 9.07
CA GLN A 164 20.38 12.94 10.47
C GLN A 164 19.42 11.97 11.18
N HIS A 165 18.11 12.10 11.01
CA HIS A 165 17.13 11.14 11.55
C HIS A 165 17.36 9.72 11.02
N ALA A 166 17.64 9.55 9.73
CA ALA A 166 17.94 8.24 9.18
C ALA A 166 19.25 7.65 9.75
N ILE A 167 20.31 8.45 9.91
CA ILE A 167 21.59 8.03 10.50
C ILE A 167 21.41 7.66 11.98
N SER A 168 20.71 8.47 12.75
CA SER A 168 20.41 8.18 14.16
C SER A 168 19.60 6.88 14.31
N SER A 169 18.73 6.58 13.36
CA SER A 169 18.00 5.31 13.32
C SER A 169 18.90 4.12 12.94
N HIS A 170 19.99 4.35 12.19
CA HIS A 170 20.99 3.30 11.93
C HIS A 170 21.78 2.89 13.17
N SER A 171 21.93 3.79 14.13
CA SER A 171 22.51 3.49 15.45
C SER A 171 21.57 2.65 16.31
N ASN A 172 20.29 2.60 15.96
CA ASN A 172 19.29 1.74 16.56
C ASN A 172 19.28 0.36 15.88
N ILE A 173 18.72 -0.62 16.55
CA ILE A 173 18.63 -2.04 16.13
C ILE A 173 17.93 -2.21 14.76
N PHE A 174 17.13 -1.21 14.32
CA PHE A 174 16.32 -1.27 13.09
C PHE A 174 16.72 -0.16 12.12
N PRO A 175 17.47 -0.48 11.04
CA PRO A 175 17.96 0.50 10.09
C PRO A 175 16.86 1.11 9.23
N LEU A 176 16.96 2.44 8.99
CA LEU A 176 16.11 3.17 8.06
C LEU A 176 16.93 3.68 6.88
N TYR A 177 16.55 3.29 5.66
CA TYR A 177 17.17 3.79 4.44
C TYR A 177 16.25 4.77 3.71
N ILE A 178 16.80 5.94 3.37
CA ILE A 178 16.12 6.90 2.49
C ILE A 178 16.55 6.63 1.05
N ILE A 179 15.57 6.34 0.19
CA ILE A 179 15.74 6.05 -1.23
C ILE A 179 15.14 7.21 -2.04
N SER A 180 15.99 7.99 -2.71
CA SER A 180 15.56 9.12 -3.54
C SER A 180 16.55 9.41 -4.67
N GLY A 181 16.21 10.29 -5.61
CA GLY A 181 17.09 10.70 -6.71
C GLY A 181 17.63 9.52 -7.52
N GLN A 182 18.94 9.42 -7.66
CA GLN A 182 19.60 8.35 -8.42
C GLN A 182 19.30 6.96 -7.87
N ARG A 183 19.23 6.79 -6.54
CA ARG A 183 18.89 5.48 -5.92
C ARG A 183 17.46 5.05 -6.26
N LEU A 184 16.51 5.98 -6.31
CA LEU A 184 15.14 5.68 -6.77
C LEU A 184 15.12 5.25 -8.23
N ILE A 185 15.89 5.93 -9.09
CA ILE A 185 15.99 5.55 -10.51
C ILE A 185 16.68 4.20 -10.67
N ALA A 186 17.74 3.91 -9.90
CA ALA A 186 18.41 2.61 -9.88
C ALA A 186 17.45 1.49 -9.49
N LEU A 187 16.64 1.68 -8.43
CA LEU A 187 15.58 0.75 -8.03
C LEU A 187 14.63 0.44 -9.20
N LEU A 188 14.11 1.48 -9.85
CA LEU A 188 13.15 1.33 -10.94
C LEU A 188 13.75 0.77 -12.23
N ALA A 189 15.06 0.93 -12.42
CA ALA A 189 15.82 0.34 -13.52
C ALA A 189 16.24 -1.12 -13.28
N GLY A 190 16.01 -1.66 -12.09
CA GLY A 190 16.46 -3.01 -11.73
C GLY A 190 17.94 -3.10 -11.37
N ASN A 191 18.62 -1.97 -11.13
CA ASN A 191 20.01 -1.96 -10.69
C ASN A 191 20.09 -2.14 -9.18
N PRO A 192 20.78 -3.17 -8.62
CA PRO A 192 20.86 -3.45 -7.20
C PRO A 192 21.59 -2.39 -6.36
N ASP A 193 22.25 -1.42 -6.97
CA ASP A 193 22.98 -0.35 -6.24
C ASP A 193 22.06 0.54 -5.38
N TRP A 194 20.74 0.49 -5.58
CA TRP A 194 19.79 1.26 -4.77
C TRP A 194 19.81 0.87 -3.30
N ILE A 195 20.19 -0.38 -2.97
CA ILE A 195 20.20 -0.91 -1.60
C ILE A 195 21.60 -0.86 -0.95
N ARG A 196 22.65 -0.67 -1.74
CA ARG A 196 24.02 -0.58 -1.20
C ARG A 196 24.08 0.56 -0.17
N LYS A 197 24.67 0.27 1.01
CA LYS A 197 25.00 1.28 2.00
C LYS A 197 25.93 2.30 1.34
N ASN A 198 25.58 3.59 1.41
CA ASN A 198 26.59 4.61 1.19
C ASN A 198 27.62 4.44 2.31
N GLN A 199 28.82 4.02 1.92
CA GLN A 199 30.00 4.12 2.78
C GLN A 199 30.33 5.59 3.02
#